data_28a4cee153dae1daf7274712a9fd179d
#
_entry.id   28a4cee153dae1daf7274712a9fd179d
#
_cell.length_a   1.000
_cell.length_b   1.000
_cell.length_c   1.000
_cell.angle_alpha   90.00
_cell.angle_beta   90.00
_cell.angle_gamma   90.00
#
_symmetry.space_group_name_H-M   'P 1'
#
loop_
_entity.id
_entity.type
_entity.pdbx_description
1 polymer ?
#
loop_
_entity_poly.entity_id
_entity_poly.type
_entity_poly.pdbx_seq_one_letter_code
_entity_poly.pdbx_strand_id
1 'polypeptide(L)' 'MTEEQIRDYKIAAKTKIALLNKHSIVTENLEINGIFTPDILDNCSSLSYKCYITYIELQKEVDDAFKKAIERITNIISEI' A
#
# COMPACT_ATOMS: atom_id res chain seq x y z
N MET A 1 -5.64 27.75 -17.29
CA MET A 1 -6.38 26.47 -17.18
C MET A 1 -7.85 26.68 -17.49
N THR A 2 -8.43 25.76 -18.24
CA THR A 2 -9.88 25.74 -18.46
C THR A 2 -10.60 25.21 -17.21
N GLU A 3 -11.94 25.45 -17.14
CA GLU A 3 -12.74 24.90 -16.02
C GLU A 3 -12.70 23.39 -15.97
N GLU A 4 -12.66 22.72 -17.13
CA GLU A 4 -12.53 21.27 -17.23
C GLU A 4 -11.18 20.80 -16.66
N GLN A 5 -10.08 21.46 -16.99
CA GLN A 5 -8.76 21.13 -16.48
C GLN A 5 -8.68 21.31 -14.96
N ILE A 6 -9.27 22.38 -14.43
CA ILE A 6 -9.31 22.63 -12.97
C ILE A 6 -10.07 21.52 -12.27
N ARG A 7 -11.20 21.09 -12.82
CA ARG A 7 -12.03 20.02 -12.27
C ARG A 7 -11.25 18.69 -12.28
N ASP A 8 -10.60 18.35 -13.39
CA ASP A 8 -9.82 17.13 -13.55
C ASP A 8 -8.64 17.11 -12.58
N TYR A 9 -7.97 18.24 -12.42
CA TYR A 9 -6.89 18.39 -11.44
C TYR A 9 -7.38 18.12 -10.01
N LYS A 10 -8.52 18.70 -9.63
CA LYS A 10 -9.10 18.51 -8.29
C LYS A 10 -9.45 17.04 -8.03
N ILE A 11 -10.04 16.38 -9.02
CA ILE A 11 -10.39 14.95 -8.91
C ILE A 11 -9.11 14.12 -8.74
N ALA A 12 -8.11 14.35 -9.56
CA ALA A 12 -6.84 13.62 -9.50
C ALA A 12 -6.11 13.85 -8.17
N ALA A 13 -6.07 15.08 -7.69
CA ALA A 13 -5.45 15.42 -6.41
C ALA A 13 -6.16 14.74 -5.23
N LYS A 14 -7.48 14.76 -5.21
CA LYS A 14 -8.29 14.06 -4.19
C LYS A 14 -8.08 12.55 -4.24
N THR A 15 -8.00 11.98 -5.43
CA THR A 15 -7.75 10.55 -5.62
C THR A 15 -6.38 10.16 -5.09
N LYS A 16 -5.35 10.97 -5.34
CA LYS A 16 -4.01 10.74 -4.80
C LYS A 16 -4.01 10.74 -3.27
N ILE A 17 -4.66 11.72 -2.66
CA ILE A 17 -4.77 11.81 -1.20
C ILE A 17 -5.51 10.60 -0.64
N ALA A 18 -6.60 10.18 -1.27
CA ALA A 18 -7.37 9.01 -0.86
C ALA A 18 -6.52 7.72 -0.94
N LEU A 19 -5.71 7.57 -1.99
CA LEU A 19 -4.80 6.44 -2.14
C LEU A 19 -3.72 6.42 -1.06
N LEU A 20 -3.12 7.57 -0.76
CA LEU A 20 -2.11 7.68 0.30
C LEU A 20 -2.69 7.31 1.67
N ASN A 21 -3.88 7.80 1.98
CA ASN A 21 -4.57 7.49 3.24
C ASN A 21 -4.95 6.01 3.32
N LYS A 22 -5.46 5.44 2.23
CA LYS A 22 -5.84 4.04 2.18
C LYS A 22 -4.63 3.12 2.30
N HIS A 23 -3.52 3.48 1.66
CA HIS A 23 -2.26 2.76 1.76
C HIS A 23 -1.78 2.69 3.21
N SER A 24 -1.79 3.82 3.91
CA SER A 24 -1.42 3.89 5.33
C SER A 24 -2.29 2.99 6.19
N ILE A 25 -3.62 3.05 6.02
CA ILE A 25 -4.58 2.25 6.79
C ILE A 25 -4.40 0.75 6.51
N VAL A 26 -4.27 0.37 5.26
CA VAL A 26 -4.11 -1.04 4.87
C VAL A 26 -2.79 -1.59 5.36
N THR A 27 -1.70 -0.82 5.25
CA THR A 27 -0.38 -1.22 5.75
C THR A 27 -0.42 -1.42 7.27
N GLU A 28 -1.04 -0.50 8.01
CA GLU A 28 -1.21 -0.61 9.45
C GLU A 28 -2.02 -1.84 9.85
N ASN A 29 -3.10 -2.12 9.14
CA ASN A 29 -3.94 -3.29 9.40
C ASN A 29 -3.29 -4.63 9.03
N LEU A 30 -2.31 -4.61 8.13
CA LEU A 30 -1.53 -5.80 7.77
C LEU A 30 -0.40 -6.08 8.76
N GLU A 31 -0.07 -5.14 9.64
CA GLU A 31 0.91 -5.40 10.69
C GLU A 31 0.34 -6.35 11.74
N ILE A 32 0.90 -7.54 11.81
CA ILE A 32 0.53 -8.56 12.80
C ILE A 32 1.55 -8.50 13.94
N ASN A 33 1.49 -7.43 14.72
CA ASN A 33 2.39 -7.24 15.84
C ASN A 33 2.24 -8.34 16.88
N GLY A 34 3.36 -8.99 17.24
CA GLY A 34 3.42 -9.98 18.31
C GLY A 34 3.11 -11.43 17.89
N ILE A 35 2.63 -11.67 16.66
CA ILE A 35 2.42 -13.05 16.19
C ILE A 35 3.74 -13.68 15.72
N PHE A 36 4.56 -12.90 15.00
CA PHE A 36 5.86 -13.34 14.52
C PHE A 36 6.97 -12.57 15.24
N THR A 37 7.32 -13.00 16.44
CA THR A 37 8.48 -12.47 17.18
C THR A 37 9.74 -13.24 16.80
N PRO A 38 10.96 -12.67 17.01
CA PRO A 38 12.20 -13.42 16.78
C PRO A 38 12.26 -14.76 17.50
N ASP A 39 11.77 -14.82 18.75
CA ASP A 39 11.74 -16.06 19.53
C ASP A 39 10.82 -17.11 18.91
N ILE A 40 9.65 -16.70 18.42
CA ILE A 40 8.72 -17.59 17.74
C ILE A 40 9.32 -18.09 16.42
N LEU A 41 9.95 -17.21 15.63
CA LEU A 41 10.57 -17.55 14.36
C LEU A 41 11.74 -18.53 14.53
N ASP A 42 12.56 -18.38 15.57
CA ASP A 42 13.70 -19.23 15.84
C ASP A 42 13.27 -20.65 16.23
N ASN A 43 12.08 -20.82 16.81
CA ASN A 43 11.58 -22.09 17.34
C ASN A 43 10.32 -22.60 16.62
N CYS A 44 9.93 -21.97 15.51
CA CYS A 44 8.70 -22.34 14.82
C CYS A 44 8.88 -23.57 13.92
N SER A 45 7.76 -24.26 13.66
CA SER A 45 7.72 -25.34 12.67
C SER A 45 7.88 -24.78 11.24
N SER A 46 8.16 -25.67 10.29
CA SER A 46 8.25 -25.27 8.88
C SER A 46 6.93 -24.69 8.35
N LEU A 47 5.79 -25.15 8.88
CA LEU A 47 4.48 -24.62 8.51
C LEU A 47 4.30 -23.18 9.00
N SER A 48 4.67 -22.89 10.23
CA SER A 48 4.62 -21.52 10.79
C SER A 48 5.54 -20.57 10.04
N TYR A 49 6.72 -21.04 9.63
CA TYR A 49 7.65 -20.26 8.80
C TYR A 49 7.06 -19.96 7.43
N LYS A 50 6.39 -20.91 6.79
CA LYS A 50 5.69 -20.69 5.51
C LYS A 50 4.58 -19.64 5.65
N CYS A 51 3.82 -19.65 6.74
CA CYS A 51 2.81 -18.63 7.02
C CYS A 51 3.45 -17.25 7.15
N TYR A 52 4.56 -17.14 7.83
CA TYR A 52 5.32 -15.88 7.95
C TYR A 52 5.77 -15.34 6.59
N ILE A 53 6.37 -16.18 5.76
CA ILE A 53 6.81 -15.78 4.42
C ILE A 53 5.63 -15.35 3.55
N THR A 54 4.51 -16.09 3.61
CA THR A 54 3.29 -15.73 2.86
C THR A 54 2.78 -14.34 3.28
N TYR A 55 2.81 -14.03 4.57
CA TYR A 55 2.41 -12.72 5.08
C TYR A 55 3.34 -11.61 4.56
N ILE A 56 4.66 -11.82 4.59
CA ILE A 56 5.63 -10.84 4.10
C ILE A 56 5.44 -10.59 2.59
N GLU A 57 5.21 -11.63 1.81
CA GLU A 57 4.94 -11.51 0.38
C GLU A 57 3.67 -10.72 0.10
N LEU A 58 2.59 -10.99 0.84
CA LEU A 58 1.35 -10.24 0.71
C LEU A 58 1.53 -8.76 1.04
N GLN A 59 2.23 -8.45 2.13
CA GLN A 59 2.51 -7.08 2.53
C GLN A 59 3.27 -6.32 1.44
N LYS A 60 4.27 -6.96 0.83
CA LYS A 60 5.05 -6.40 -0.27
C LYS A 60 4.21 -6.17 -1.52
N GLU A 61 3.37 -7.12 -1.90
CA GLU A 61 2.48 -7.00 -3.06
C GLU A 61 1.49 -5.86 -2.90
N VAL A 62 0.89 -5.72 -1.73
CA VAL A 62 -0.03 -4.61 -1.41
C VAL A 62 0.68 -3.27 -1.49
N ASP A 63 1.85 -3.16 -0.88
CA ASP A 63 2.67 -1.93 -0.91
C ASP A 63 3.03 -1.53 -2.35
N ASP A 64 3.50 -2.47 -3.15
CA ASP A 64 3.85 -2.23 -4.55
C ASP A 64 2.63 -1.81 -5.38
N ALA A 65 1.47 -2.41 -5.16
CA ALA A 65 0.23 -2.06 -5.85
C ALA A 65 -0.18 -0.61 -5.57
N PHE A 66 -0.13 -0.18 -4.31
CA PHE A 66 -0.42 1.21 -3.94
C PHE A 66 0.59 2.19 -4.54
N LYS A 67 1.87 1.87 -4.49
CA LYS A 67 2.94 2.71 -5.08
C LYS A 67 2.72 2.92 -6.58
N LYS A 68 2.39 1.86 -7.32
CA LYS A 68 2.08 1.94 -8.74
C LYS A 68 0.85 2.78 -9.03
N ALA A 69 -0.20 2.64 -8.24
CA ALA A 69 -1.41 3.44 -8.39
C ALA A 69 -1.15 4.93 -8.13
N ILE A 70 -0.40 5.25 -7.09
CA ILE A 70 -0.02 6.62 -6.74
C ILE A 70 0.83 7.23 -7.85
N GLU A 71 1.78 6.48 -8.40
CA GLU A 71 2.62 6.92 -9.52
C GLU A 71 1.78 7.25 -10.76
N ARG A 72 0.81 6.39 -11.11
CA ARG A 72 -0.10 6.63 -12.24
C ARG A 72 -0.91 7.91 -12.06
N ILE A 73 -1.46 8.14 -10.86
CA ILE A 73 -2.20 9.36 -10.56
C ILE A 73 -1.29 10.59 -10.60
N THR A 74 -0.07 10.48 -10.10
CA THR A 74 0.91 11.57 -10.16
C THR A 74 1.22 11.95 -11.61
N ASN A 75 1.35 10.98 -12.50
CA ASN A 75 1.56 11.22 -13.93
C ASN A 75 0.35 11.89 -14.59
N ILE A 76 -0.87 11.50 -14.22
CA ILE A 76 -2.10 12.14 -14.69
C ILE A 76 -2.13 13.61 -14.26
N ILE A 77 -1.77 13.91 -13.01
CA ILE A 77 -1.70 15.28 -12.51
C ILE A 77 -0.70 16.13 -13.32
N SER A 78 0.45 15.58 -13.65
CA SER A 78 1.46 16.31 -14.43
C SER A 78 1.06 16.54 -15.89
N GLU A 79 0.12 15.77 -16.43
CA GLU A 79 -0.40 15.95 -17.79
C GLU A 79 -1.51 17.01 -17.88
N ILE A 80 -2.09 17.38 -16.78
CA ILE A 80 -3.10 18.44 -16.72
C ILE A 80 -2.42 19.81 -16.68
#